data_45f5840fbcbafdb104f07cb68b55f559
#
_entry.id   45f5840fbcbafdb104f07cb68b55f559
#
_cell.length_a   1.000
_cell.length_b   1.000
_cell.length_c   1.000
_cell.angle_alpha   90.00
_cell.angle_beta   90.00
_cell.angle_gamma   90.00
#
_symmetry.space_group_name_H-M   'P 1'
#
loop_
_entity.id
_entity.type
_entity.pdbx_description
1 polymer ?
#
loop_
_entity_poly.entity_id
_entity_poly.type
_entity_poly.pdbx_seq_one_letter_code
_entity_poly.pdbx_strand_id
1 'polypeptide(L)'
;MRKPIIPTLLLALTAFSANAETIQERAVACLACHGERGTSEAENTPSLGGQQAPYALIQLFMFREKLRVFEPMNEMAKPLTDDDLRAFSDFIATLPKPAPPADAGDPARMAKGQALAQQNRCNTCHNTDYSGKENVPRIANQREDYLAKTLAEYKDNTRHGYDATMADVMQPVAKEQIADLAYYIAHVR
;
A
#
# COMPACT_ATOMS: atom_id res chain seq x y z
N MET A 1 -26.24 60.06 -49.05
CA MET A 1 -26.68 59.17 -48.00
C MET A 1 -25.52 58.15 -47.70
N ARG A 2 -24.77 58.37 -46.62
CA ARG A 2 -23.63 57.45 -46.21
C ARG A 2 -24.16 56.44 -45.23
N LYS A 3 -24.01 55.12 -45.54
CA LYS A 3 -24.40 54.05 -44.64
C LYS A 3 -23.31 53.90 -43.56
N PRO A 4 -23.68 53.73 -42.30
CA PRO A 4 -22.68 53.45 -41.23
C PRO A 4 -22.15 52.05 -41.35
N ILE A 5 -20.82 51.88 -41.28
CA ILE A 5 -20.11 50.59 -41.17
C ILE A 5 -20.05 50.28 -39.70
N ILE A 6 -20.73 49.20 -39.25
CA ILE A 6 -20.67 48.70 -37.90
C ILE A 6 -19.49 47.72 -37.88
N PRO A 7 -18.46 47.92 -37.02
CA PRO A 7 -17.38 46.96 -36.90
C PRO A 7 -17.88 45.73 -36.10
N THR A 8 -17.84 44.57 -36.74
CA THR A 8 -18.11 43.27 -36.06
C THR A 8 -16.90 42.92 -35.20
N LEU A 9 -17.05 43.06 -33.91
CA LEU A 9 -16.03 42.64 -32.92
C LEU A 9 -16.04 41.10 -32.83
N LEU A 10 -15.03 40.42 -33.40
CA LEU A 10 -14.84 38.99 -33.27
C LEU A 10 -14.27 38.73 -31.87
N LEU A 11 -15.11 38.20 -30.97
CA LEU A 11 -14.70 37.75 -29.66
C LEU A 11 -14.04 36.35 -29.80
N ALA A 12 -12.69 36.29 -29.77
CA ALA A 12 -11.96 35.04 -29.78
C ALA A 12 -12.14 34.36 -28.41
N LEU A 13 -12.98 33.32 -28.33
CA LEU A 13 -13.05 32.43 -27.18
C LEU A 13 -11.76 31.57 -27.18
N THR A 14 -10.81 31.92 -26.32
CA THR A 14 -9.71 31.03 -25.99
C THR A 14 -10.26 29.91 -25.09
N ALA A 15 -10.44 28.73 -25.65
CA ALA A 15 -10.75 27.53 -24.87
C ALA A 15 -9.52 27.18 -24.03
N PHE A 16 -9.57 27.45 -22.73
CA PHE A 16 -8.63 26.84 -21.76
C PHE A 16 -8.94 25.36 -21.68
N SER A 17 -8.10 24.53 -22.30
CA SER A 17 -8.11 23.09 -22.04
C SER A 17 -7.60 22.90 -20.64
N ALA A 18 -8.49 22.64 -19.66
CA ALA A 18 -8.10 22.13 -18.36
C ALA A 18 -7.55 20.71 -18.58
N ASN A 19 -6.24 20.56 -18.56
CA ASN A 19 -5.63 19.23 -18.51
C ASN A 19 -6.05 18.60 -17.17
N ALA A 20 -6.74 17.46 -17.23
CA ALA A 20 -7.01 16.67 -16.03
C ALA A 20 -5.66 16.22 -15.44
N GLU A 21 -5.52 16.38 -14.12
CA GLU A 21 -4.33 15.96 -13.38
C GLU A 21 -4.11 14.44 -13.53
N THR A 22 -2.89 14.05 -13.86
CA THR A 22 -2.53 12.63 -14.03
C THR A 22 -2.56 11.89 -12.69
N ILE A 23 -2.68 10.55 -12.73
CA ILE A 23 -2.65 9.75 -11.51
C ILE A 23 -1.31 9.90 -10.76
N GLN A 24 -0.20 10.11 -11.48
CA GLN A 24 1.13 10.34 -10.92
C GLN A 24 1.17 11.66 -10.12
N GLU A 25 0.64 12.73 -10.68
CA GLU A 25 0.57 14.04 -10.01
C GLU A 25 -0.29 13.95 -8.75
N ARG A 26 -1.44 13.30 -8.83
CA ARG A 26 -2.35 13.10 -7.70
C ARG A 26 -1.75 12.19 -6.62
N ALA A 27 -0.91 11.22 -7.00
CA ALA A 27 -0.26 10.30 -6.06
C ALA A 27 0.86 10.96 -5.23
N VAL A 28 1.34 12.15 -5.59
CA VAL A 28 2.41 12.87 -4.85
C VAL A 28 2.08 12.98 -3.35
N ALA A 29 0.83 13.28 -3.01
CA ALA A 29 0.39 13.37 -1.62
C ALA A 29 0.52 12.04 -0.86
N CYS A 30 0.27 10.90 -1.52
CA CYS A 30 0.44 9.56 -0.94
C CYS A 30 1.93 9.23 -0.77
N LEU A 31 2.71 9.51 -1.82
CA LEU A 31 4.13 9.17 -1.88
C LEU A 31 4.99 10.02 -0.91
N ALA A 32 4.49 11.16 -0.43
CA ALA A 32 5.15 11.96 0.60
C ALA A 32 5.43 11.15 1.88
N CYS A 33 4.54 10.21 2.25
CA CYS A 33 4.75 9.32 3.40
C CYS A 33 5.22 7.92 2.98
N HIS A 34 4.69 7.41 1.85
CA HIS A 34 4.98 6.05 1.39
C HIS A 34 6.26 5.93 0.56
N GLY A 35 7.02 7.04 0.42
CA GLY A 35 8.25 7.12 -0.35
C GLY A 35 8.03 7.41 -1.84
N GLU A 36 8.87 8.25 -2.43
CA GLU A 36 8.75 8.75 -3.81
C GLU A 36 8.56 7.64 -4.84
N ARG A 37 9.20 6.49 -4.62
CA ARG A 37 9.08 5.30 -5.47
C ARG A 37 8.24 4.18 -4.84
N GLY A 38 7.43 4.50 -3.83
CA GLY A 38 6.63 3.53 -3.10
C GLY A 38 7.44 2.69 -2.11
N THR A 39 8.69 3.07 -1.78
CA THR A 39 9.50 2.45 -0.71
C THR A 39 9.59 3.44 0.44
N SER A 40 8.87 3.17 1.52
CA SER A 40 8.77 4.07 2.67
C SER A 40 10.02 4.02 3.55
N GLU A 41 10.46 5.20 4.00
CA GLU A 41 11.47 5.36 5.06
C GLU A 41 10.83 5.83 6.37
N ALA A 42 9.55 6.20 6.35
CA ALA A 42 8.83 6.68 7.53
C ALA A 42 8.43 5.52 8.44
N GLU A 43 8.65 5.69 9.75
CA GLU A 43 8.33 4.68 10.76
C GLU A 43 6.86 4.24 10.71
N ASN A 44 6.63 2.94 10.82
CA ASN A 44 5.29 2.31 10.80
C ASN A 44 4.45 2.63 9.54
N THR A 45 5.07 3.18 8.49
CA THR A 45 4.41 3.48 7.22
C THR A 45 4.81 2.43 6.18
N PRO A 46 3.85 1.71 5.56
CA PRO A 46 4.20 0.62 4.65
C PRO A 46 4.77 1.12 3.33
N SER A 47 5.70 0.36 2.77
CA SER A 47 6.06 0.46 1.37
C SER A 47 4.89 -0.04 0.50
N LEU A 48 4.57 0.70 -0.56
CA LEU A 48 3.47 0.39 -1.49
C LEU A 48 3.96 -0.27 -2.79
N GLY A 49 5.25 -0.14 -3.10
CA GLY A 49 5.81 -0.56 -4.38
C GLY A 49 5.53 -2.01 -4.74
N GLY A 50 4.97 -2.25 -5.94
CA GLY A 50 4.64 -3.57 -6.44
C GLY A 50 3.63 -4.34 -5.59
N GLN A 51 2.76 -3.63 -4.84
CA GLN A 51 1.68 -4.25 -4.11
C GLN A 51 0.58 -4.72 -5.06
N GLN A 52 -0.13 -5.78 -4.69
CA GLN A 52 -1.23 -6.32 -5.48
C GLN A 52 -2.37 -5.29 -5.59
N ALA A 53 -2.79 -4.94 -6.82
CA ALA A 53 -3.83 -3.95 -7.05
C ALA A 53 -5.15 -4.29 -6.32
N PRO A 54 -5.67 -5.53 -6.35
CA PRO A 54 -6.88 -5.87 -5.61
C PRO A 54 -6.74 -5.67 -4.10
N TYR A 55 -5.55 -5.99 -3.53
CA TYR A 55 -5.29 -5.73 -2.11
C TYR A 55 -5.26 -4.22 -1.81
N ALA A 56 -4.56 -3.44 -2.61
CA ALA A 56 -4.47 -1.99 -2.45
C ALA A 56 -5.86 -1.32 -2.53
N LEU A 57 -6.69 -1.75 -3.49
CA LEU A 57 -8.07 -1.29 -3.66
C LEU A 57 -8.91 -1.55 -2.40
N ILE A 58 -8.85 -2.78 -1.88
CA ILE A 58 -9.56 -3.16 -0.65
C ILE A 58 -9.09 -2.28 0.52
N GLN A 59 -7.78 -2.05 0.68
CA GLN A 59 -7.27 -1.24 1.78
C GLN A 59 -7.72 0.23 1.67
N LEU A 60 -7.65 0.82 0.49
CA LEU A 60 -8.13 2.19 0.25
C LEU A 60 -9.64 2.31 0.52
N PHE A 61 -10.44 1.34 0.05
CA PHE A 61 -11.86 1.25 0.34
C PHE A 61 -12.12 1.16 1.85
N MET A 62 -11.44 0.26 2.56
CA MET A 62 -11.61 0.10 4.01
C MET A 62 -11.23 1.37 4.78
N PHE A 63 -10.23 2.12 4.35
CA PHE A 63 -9.90 3.40 4.96
C PHE A 63 -10.97 4.46 4.67
N ARG A 64 -11.46 4.54 3.43
CA ARG A 64 -12.52 5.49 3.05
C ARG A 64 -13.80 5.27 3.86
N GLU A 65 -14.21 4.02 3.99
CA GLU A 65 -15.43 3.63 4.71
C GLU A 65 -15.22 3.49 6.23
N LYS A 66 -14.02 3.81 6.75
CA LYS A 66 -13.66 3.66 8.18
C LYS A 66 -13.84 2.23 8.72
N LEU A 67 -13.80 1.22 7.86
CA LEU A 67 -13.77 -0.20 8.24
C LEU A 67 -12.39 -0.59 8.78
N ARG A 68 -11.36 0.14 8.39
CA ARG A 68 -10.02 0.12 8.97
C ARG A 68 -9.72 1.52 9.47
N VAL A 69 -9.51 1.64 10.80
CA VAL A 69 -9.32 2.96 11.43
C VAL A 69 -7.83 3.23 11.58
N PHE A 70 -7.35 4.25 10.89
CA PHE A 70 -6.04 4.85 11.04
C PHE A 70 -6.13 6.27 10.48
N GLU A 71 -6.24 7.28 11.33
CA GLU A 71 -6.66 8.64 10.95
C GLU A 71 -5.89 9.28 9.79
N PRO A 72 -4.55 9.20 9.67
CA PRO A 72 -3.89 9.73 8.49
C PRO A 72 -4.45 9.15 7.19
N MET A 73 -4.68 7.83 7.14
CA MET A 73 -5.18 7.16 5.93
C MET A 73 -6.69 7.34 5.75
N ASN A 74 -7.46 7.42 6.82
CA ASN A 74 -8.90 7.69 6.71
C ASN A 74 -9.16 9.06 6.09
N GLU A 75 -8.46 10.11 6.53
CA GLU A 75 -8.61 11.45 5.93
C GLU A 75 -8.07 11.49 4.48
N MET A 76 -6.98 10.80 4.18
CA MET A 76 -6.43 10.72 2.82
C MET A 76 -7.36 9.98 1.85
N ALA A 77 -8.03 8.92 2.31
CA ALA A 77 -8.91 8.12 1.46
C ALA A 77 -10.33 8.71 1.33
N LYS A 78 -10.78 9.50 2.29
CA LYS A 78 -12.13 10.06 2.37
C LYS A 78 -12.65 10.74 1.08
N PRO A 79 -11.85 11.56 0.36
CA PRO A 79 -12.32 12.22 -0.85
C PRO A 79 -12.29 11.33 -2.10
N LEU A 80 -11.77 10.10 -2.03
CA LEU A 80 -11.54 9.26 -3.19
C LEU A 80 -12.85 8.67 -3.71
N THR A 81 -13.10 8.79 -5.01
CA THR A 81 -14.18 8.10 -5.72
C THR A 81 -13.82 6.63 -5.98
N ASP A 82 -14.78 5.82 -6.42
CA ASP A 82 -14.49 4.42 -6.81
C ASP A 82 -13.50 4.33 -7.96
N ASP A 83 -13.54 5.27 -8.90
CA ASP A 83 -12.58 5.33 -10.00
C ASP A 83 -11.19 5.73 -9.49
N ASP A 84 -11.11 6.62 -8.50
CA ASP A 84 -9.84 6.95 -7.83
C ASP A 84 -9.25 5.73 -7.10
N LEU A 85 -10.07 4.96 -6.39
CA LEU A 85 -9.61 3.76 -5.72
C LEU A 85 -8.97 2.77 -6.71
N ARG A 86 -9.61 2.57 -7.88
CA ARG A 86 -9.07 1.71 -8.94
C ARG A 86 -7.77 2.29 -9.52
N ALA A 87 -7.79 3.57 -9.91
CA ALA A 87 -6.63 4.20 -10.53
C ALA A 87 -5.40 4.22 -9.61
N PHE A 88 -5.57 4.55 -8.32
CA PHE A 88 -4.48 4.50 -7.36
C PHE A 88 -3.99 3.07 -7.09
N SER A 89 -4.88 2.09 -7.05
CA SER A 89 -4.51 0.69 -6.84
C SER A 89 -3.68 0.15 -8.01
N ASP A 90 -4.11 0.45 -9.24
CA ASP A 90 -3.37 0.09 -10.45
C ASP A 90 -2.02 0.80 -10.51
N PHE A 91 -1.97 2.10 -10.17
CA PHE A 91 -0.73 2.86 -10.09
C PHE A 91 0.26 2.26 -9.07
N ILE A 92 -0.20 1.92 -7.86
CA ILE A 92 0.60 1.28 -6.81
C ILE A 92 1.24 -0.03 -7.32
N ALA A 93 0.50 -0.83 -8.07
CA ALA A 93 1.01 -2.08 -8.62
C ALA A 93 2.14 -1.88 -9.66
N THR A 94 2.21 -0.71 -10.31
CA THR A 94 3.27 -0.35 -11.26
C THR A 94 4.54 0.17 -10.60
N LEU A 95 4.48 0.59 -9.35
CA LEU A 95 5.66 1.09 -8.63
C LEU A 95 6.70 -0.03 -8.42
N PRO A 96 8.00 0.29 -8.41
CA PRO A 96 9.04 -0.71 -8.23
C PRO A 96 8.91 -1.39 -6.86
N LYS A 97 9.08 -2.72 -6.84
CA LYS A 97 9.09 -3.50 -5.60
C LYS A 97 10.24 -3.04 -4.70
N PRO A 98 10.04 -2.89 -3.38
CA PRO A 98 11.12 -2.65 -2.45
C PRO A 98 12.19 -3.75 -2.57
N ALA A 99 13.45 -3.34 -2.60
CA ALA A 99 14.58 -4.27 -2.56
C ALA A 99 14.78 -4.80 -1.13
N PRO A 100 15.35 -6.00 -0.97
CA PRO A 100 15.80 -6.45 0.34
C PRO A 100 16.89 -5.51 0.88
N PRO A 101 17.06 -5.42 2.21
CA PRO A 101 18.17 -4.70 2.82
C PRO A 101 19.51 -5.14 2.24
N ALA A 102 20.51 -4.21 2.20
CA ALA A 102 21.81 -4.48 1.59
C ALA A 102 22.59 -5.58 2.34
N ASP A 103 22.40 -5.67 3.67
CA ASP A 103 22.96 -6.76 4.47
C ASP A 103 22.14 -8.03 4.34
N ALA A 104 22.76 -9.17 4.67
CA ALA A 104 22.09 -10.46 4.61
C ALA A 104 21.22 -10.74 5.85
N GLY A 105 21.23 -9.82 6.81
CA GLY A 105 20.56 -9.97 8.10
C GLY A 105 21.32 -10.90 9.08
N ASP A 106 20.88 -10.89 10.33
CA ASP A 106 21.39 -11.80 11.35
C ASP A 106 20.97 -13.25 11.05
N PRO A 107 21.92 -14.19 10.86
CA PRO A 107 21.59 -15.55 10.45
C PRO A 107 20.71 -16.30 11.45
N ALA A 108 20.84 -16.02 12.75
CA ALA A 108 20.04 -16.70 13.78
C ALA A 108 18.59 -16.21 13.75
N ARG A 109 18.36 -14.91 13.60
CA ARG A 109 17.02 -14.34 13.43
C ARG A 109 16.38 -14.81 12.12
N MET A 110 17.16 -14.83 11.03
CA MET A 110 16.69 -15.34 9.72
C MET A 110 16.23 -16.79 9.83
N ALA A 111 17.03 -17.67 10.46
CA ALA A 111 16.67 -19.08 10.63
C ALA A 111 15.41 -19.25 11.49
N LYS A 112 15.29 -18.51 12.59
CA LYS A 112 14.09 -18.55 13.44
C LYS A 112 12.85 -18.07 12.71
N GLY A 113 12.92 -16.91 12.07
CA GLY A 113 11.81 -16.35 11.33
C GLY A 113 11.37 -17.25 10.17
N GLN A 114 12.32 -17.87 9.45
CA GLN A 114 12.02 -18.83 8.40
C GLN A 114 11.28 -20.06 8.94
N ALA A 115 11.75 -20.64 10.05
CA ALA A 115 11.09 -21.77 10.69
C ALA A 115 9.66 -21.42 11.12
N LEU A 116 9.46 -20.24 11.72
CA LEU A 116 8.14 -19.75 12.12
C LEU A 116 7.21 -19.54 10.91
N ALA A 117 7.71 -18.96 9.82
CA ALA A 117 6.95 -18.76 8.61
C ALA A 117 6.52 -20.06 7.94
N GLN A 118 7.38 -21.10 8.00
CA GLN A 118 7.07 -22.45 7.52
C GLN A 118 6.05 -23.15 8.43
N GLN A 119 6.25 -23.11 9.75
CA GLN A 119 5.35 -23.70 10.73
C GLN A 119 3.92 -23.15 10.60
N ASN A 120 3.78 -21.84 10.38
CA ASN A 120 2.50 -21.16 10.26
C ASN A 120 2.02 -21.05 8.78
N ARG A 121 2.71 -21.73 7.86
CA ARG A 121 2.34 -21.85 6.43
C ARG A 121 2.09 -20.49 5.73
N CYS A 122 2.82 -19.46 6.08
CA CYS A 122 2.63 -18.12 5.54
C CYS A 122 2.73 -18.11 3.99
N ASN A 123 3.63 -18.92 3.44
CA ASN A 123 3.86 -19.09 2.01
C ASN A 123 2.69 -19.72 1.24
N THR A 124 1.73 -20.36 1.89
CA THR A 124 0.57 -20.97 1.23
C THR A 124 -0.32 -19.91 0.59
N CYS A 125 -0.50 -18.78 1.27
CA CYS A 125 -1.30 -17.65 0.78
C CYS A 125 -0.43 -16.57 0.14
N HIS A 126 0.71 -16.23 0.77
CA HIS A 126 1.57 -15.15 0.32
C HIS A 126 2.55 -15.53 -0.81
N ASN A 127 2.48 -16.74 -1.35
CA ASN A 127 3.42 -17.39 -2.28
C ASN A 127 4.77 -17.74 -1.62
N THR A 128 5.56 -18.59 -2.28
CA THR A 128 6.86 -19.04 -1.77
C THR A 128 7.90 -17.93 -1.68
N ASP A 129 7.76 -16.90 -2.49
CA ASP A 129 8.59 -15.69 -2.52
C ASP A 129 7.94 -14.50 -1.78
N TYR A 130 6.83 -14.72 -1.08
CA TYR A 130 6.05 -13.70 -0.37
C TYR A 130 5.59 -12.53 -1.24
N SER A 131 5.46 -12.75 -2.57
CA SER A 131 4.98 -11.75 -3.52
C SER A 131 3.49 -11.45 -3.39
N GLY A 132 2.72 -12.33 -2.76
CA GLY A 132 1.27 -12.22 -2.71
C GLY A 132 0.57 -12.52 -4.04
N LYS A 133 -0.74 -12.58 -4.02
CA LYS A 133 -1.59 -12.76 -5.21
C LYS A 133 -2.99 -12.23 -4.96
N GLU A 134 -3.61 -11.63 -5.95
CA GLU A 134 -4.98 -11.11 -5.84
C GLU A 134 -5.16 -10.20 -4.61
N ASN A 135 -6.04 -10.55 -3.68
CA ASN A 135 -6.25 -9.82 -2.43
C ASN A 135 -5.30 -10.21 -1.28
N VAL A 136 -4.40 -11.16 -1.51
CA VAL A 136 -3.34 -11.52 -0.55
C VAL A 136 -2.13 -10.62 -0.81
N PRO A 137 -1.68 -9.81 0.17
CA PRO A 137 -0.65 -8.83 -0.08
C PRO A 137 0.73 -9.43 -0.32
N ARG A 138 1.53 -8.71 -1.12
CA ARG A 138 2.97 -8.81 -1.10
C ARG A 138 3.49 -8.35 0.25
N ILE A 139 4.26 -9.21 0.93
CA ILE A 139 4.88 -8.91 2.22
C ILE A 139 6.41 -8.97 2.19
N ALA A 140 7.01 -9.58 1.14
CA ALA A 140 8.46 -9.60 0.95
C ALA A 140 9.06 -8.19 0.96
N ASN A 141 10.14 -8.01 1.73
CA ASN A 141 10.88 -6.75 1.85
C ASN A 141 10.01 -5.54 2.26
N GLN A 142 8.90 -5.80 2.94
CA GLN A 142 8.15 -4.77 3.63
C GLN A 142 8.94 -4.32 4.85
N ARG A 143 8.74 -3.09 5.30
CA ARG A 143 9.38 -2.53 6.50
C ARG A 143 9.17 -3.45 7.71
N GLU A 144 10.26 -3.75 8.44
CA GLU A 144 10.23 -4.63 9.61
C GLU A 144 9.30 -4.10 10.71
N ASP A 145 9.39 -2.80 11.01
CA ASP A 145 8.55 -2.15 12.02
C ASP A 145 7.06 -2.22 11.68
N TYR A 146 6.71 -1.96 10.41
CA TYR A 146 5.34 -2.08 9.95
C TYR A 146 4.83 -3.53 9.98
N LEU A 147 5.67 -4.50 9.60
CA LEU A 147 5.33 -5.94 9.70
C LEU A 147 5.09 -6.33 11.16
N ALA A 148 6.01 -5.99 12.06
CA ALA A 148 5.89 -6.30 13.47
C ALA A 148 4.61 -5.73 14.08
N LYS A 149 4.33 -4.44 13.83
CA LYS A 149 3.10 -3.77 14.23
C LYS A 149 1.86 -4.49 13.68
N THR A 150 1.84 -4.75 12.38
CA THR A 150 0.67 -5.34 11.71
C THR A 150 0.39 -6.78 12.19
N LEU A 151 1.43 -7.59 12.37
CA LEU A 151 1.30 -8.95 12.90
C LEU A 151 0.80 -8.94 14.35
N ALA A 152 1.28 -8.02 15.18
CA ALA A 152 0.79 -7.83 16.54
C ALA A 152 -0.69 -7.40 16.56
N GLU A 153 -1.08 -6.47 15.70
CA GLU A 153 -2.47 -6.02 15.57
C GLU A 153 -3.42 -7.17 15.17
N TYR A 154 -3.00 -8.06 14.26
CA TYR A 154 -3.77 -9.26 13.92
C TYR A 154 -3.83 -10.25 15.09
N LYS A 155 -2.70 -10.46 15.81
CA LYS A 155 -2.64 -11.30 17.01
C LYS A 155 -3.58 -10.82 18.12
N ASP A 156 -3.64 -9.51 18.32
CA ASP A 156 -4.47 -8.88 19.35
C ASP A 156 -5.91 -8.60 18.88
N ASN A 157 -6.24 -8.99 17.64
CA ASN A 157 -7.53 -8.78 16.99
C ASN A 157 -7.98 -7.30 16.98
N THR A 158 -7.00 -6.38 16.89
CA THR A 158 -7.24 -4.93 16.79
C THR A 158 -7.22 -4.44 15.34
N ARG A 159 -6.63 -5.22 14.41
CA ARG A 159 -6.66 -4.98 12.97
C ARG A 159 -7.71 -5.86 12.32
N HIS A 160 -8.79 -5.25 11.87
CA HIS A 160 -9.78 -5.95 11.06
C HIS A 160 -9.29 -6.00 9.60
N GLY A 161 -9.12 -7.21 9.08
CA GLY A 161 -8.85 -7.46 7.67
C GLY A 161 -10.14 -7.44 6.84
N TYR A 162 -10.01 -7.69 5.54
CA TYR A 162 -11.16 -7.95 4.67
C TYR A 162 -11.94 -9.19 5.13
N ASP A 163 -11.21 -10.17 5.69
CA ASP A 163 -11.74 -11.36 6.34
C ASP A 163 -10.92 -11.67 7.62
N ALA A 164 -11.31 -12.69 8.37
CA ALA A 164 -10.66 -13.07 9.62
C ALA A 164 -9.37 -13.89 9.43
N THR A 165 -9.03 -14.32 8.22
CA THR A 165 -7.98 -15.33 7.95
C THR A 165 -6.65 -14.98 8.61
N MET A 166 -6.17 -13.73 8.45
CA MET A 166 -4.88 -13.33 9.05
C MET A 166 -4.92 -13.28 10.58
N ALA A 167 -6.05 -12.89 11.17
CA ALA A 167 -6.22 -12.93 12.62
C ALA A 167 -6.16 -14.39 13.12
N ASP A 168 -6.85 -15.31 12.44
CA ASP A 168 -6.85 -16.74 12.79
C ASP A 168 -5.45 -17.35 12.67
N VAL A 169 -4.72 -17.07 11.57
CA VAL A 169 -3.34 -17.53 11.36
C VAL A 169 -2.40 -17.02 12.47
N MET A 170 -2.63 -15.82 12.98
CA MET A 170 -1.79 -15.24 14.03
C MET A 170 -2.12 -15.76 15.45
N GLN A 171 -3.27 -16.43 15.68
CA GLN A 171 -3.63 -16.92 17.02
C GLN A 171 -2.59 -17.88 17.65
N PRO A 172 -2.03 -18.87 16.93
CA PRO A 172 -1.02 -19.77 17.50
C PRO A 172 0.36 -19.12 17.65
N VAL A 173 0.65 -18.00 17.02
CA VAL A 173 1.96 -17.33 17.06
C VAL A 173 2.13 -16.62 18.39
N ALA A 174 3.18 -16.93 19.16
CA ALA A 174 3.49 -16.22 20.40
C ALA A 174 3.96 -14.78 20.10
N LYS A 175 3.66 -13.83 20.98
CA LYS A 175 4.03 -12.41 20.79
C LYS A 175 5.52 -12.21 20.60
N GLU A 176 6.33 -12.98 21.32
CA GLU A 176 7.80 -12.95 21.28
C GLU A 176 8.37 -13.42 19.93
N GLN A 177 7.58 -14.19 19.16
CA GLN A 177 7.97 -14.70 17.85
C GLN A 177 7.73 -13.70 16.70
N ILE A 178 6.90 -12.69 16.95
CA ILE A 178 6.50 -11.70 15.91
C ILE A 178 7.71 -10.94 15.39
N ALA A 179 8.64 -10.57 16.27
CA ALA A 179 9.84 -9.82 15.87
C ALA A 179 10.73 -10.60 14.89
N ASP A 180 10.92 -11.93 15.12
CA ASP A 180 11.71 -12.76 14.22
C ASP A 180 10.99 -13.06 12.91
N LEU A 181 9.66 -13.21 12.92
CA LEU A 181 8.84 -13.29 11.71
C LEU A 181 8.95 -12.03 10.85
N ALA A 182 8.75 -10.86 11.46
CA ALA A 182 8.83 -9.57 10.77
C ALA A 182 10.22 -9.35 10.17
N TYR A 183 11.27 -9.66 10.94
CA TYR A 183 12.65 -9.58 10.49
C TYR A 183 12.90 -10.45 9.27
N TYR A 184 12.55 -11.74 9.32
CA TYR A 184 12.74 -12.66 8.20
C TYR A 184 12.05 -12.16 6.93
N ILE A 185 10.75 -11.79 7.03
CA ILE A 185 9.97 -11.32 5.87
C ILE A 185 10.52 -10.02 5.29
N ALA A 186 11.06 -9.13 6.13
CA ALA A 186 11.71 -7.90 5.68
C ALA A 186 13.02 -8.15 4.93
N HIS A 187 13.71 -9.29 5.15
CA HIS A 187 15.02 -9.62 4.59
C HIS A 187 15.01 -10.75 3.55
N VAL A 188 13.86 -11.29 3.16
CA VAL A 188 13.79 -12.38 2.15
C VAL A 188 14.40 -11.95 0.82
N ARG A 189 15.09 -12.87 0.14
CA ARG A 189 15.81 -12.67 -1.13
C ARG A 189 15.29 -13.61 -2.22
#